data_1ac45db7459a006a7bdc638b86e1971e
#
_entry.id   1ac45db7459a006a7bdc638b86e1971e
#
_cell.length_a   1.000
_cell.length_b   1.000
_cell.length_c   1.000
_cell.angle_alpha   90.00
_cell.angle_beta   90.00
_cell.angle_gamma   90.00
#
_symmetry.space_group_name_H-M   'P 1'
#
loop_
_entity.id
_entity.type
_entity.pdbx_description
1 polymer ?
#
loop_
_entity_poly.entity_id
_entity_poly.type
_entity_poly.pdbx_seq_one_letter_code
_entity_poly.pdbx_strand_id
1 'polypeptide(L)'
;MKMATAPFPPVIQQSPSQHSSYYNTTYPSSLLSCLPKCTSLKELKQIQAFSIKTHLQNDLQILTKLINSCTQNPTTASMDYAHQLFEAIPQPDIVLFNSMFRGYSRSNAPLKAISLFIKALNYNLLPDDYTFPSLLKACVVAKAFQQGKQLHCLAIKLGLNENPYVCPTLINMYAGCNDVDGAQRVFDEILEPCVVSYNAIITGYARSSRPNEALSLFRQLQARKLKPNDVTVLSVLSSCALLGALDLGKWIHEYVKKNGLDKYVKVNTALIDMYAKCGSLDGAVSVFESMSVRDTQAWSAMIVAYAMHGQGQDVMSMFEEMARAKVQPDEITFLGLLYACSHTGLVDEGFRYFYSMSEVYGIIPGIKHYGCMVDLLGRAGLLHEAYKFIDELPIKPTPILWRTLLSSCSSHGNLELAKQVMNQILELDDSHGGDYVILSNLCARAGKWEDVDTLRKLMIHKGAVKIPGCSSIEVDNVVHEFFSGDGVHYVSTALHRALDELVKELKSVGYVPDTSLVVHPDMEDEEKEITLRYHSEKLAISFGLLNTPPGTTIRVVKNLRVCGDCHSAAKLISSLIDREIILRDVQRFHHFKDGKCSCGDYW
;
A
#
# COMPACT_ATOMS: atom_id res chain seq x y z
N MET A 1 -26.88 -6.92 11.99
CA MET A 1 -27.86 -7.82 11.39
C MET A 1 -27.11 -9.04 10.87
N LYS A 2 -27.17 -10.18 11.59
CA LYS A 2 -26.47 -11.42 11.23
C LYS A 2 -27.12 -11.99 9.97
N MET A 3 -26.46 -11.86 8.81
CA MET A 3 -26.84 -12.64 7.64
C MET A 3 -26.36 -14.07 7.83
N ALA A 4 -27.30 -15.00 7.84
CA ALA A 4 -27.05 -16.43 8.00
C ALA A 4 -26.14 -16.95 6.88
N THR A 5 -25.08 -17.63 7.26
CA THR A 5 -24.19 -18.39 6.37
C THR A 5 -24.87 -19.71 6.02
N ALA A 6 -25.78 -19.70 5.05
CA ALA A 6 -26.29 -20.95 4.49
C ALA A 6 -25.25 -21.54 3.52
N PRO A 7 -24.92 -22.84 3.61
CA PRO A 7 -24.05 -23.50 2.65
C PRO A 7 -24.76 -23.65 1.30
N PHE A 8 -23.98 -23.67 0.20
CA PHE A 8 -24.51 -23.94 -1.13
C PHE A 8 -25.20 -25.32 -1.20
N PRO A 9 -26.33 -25.47 -1.91
CA PRO A 9 -26.99 -26.75 -2.06
C PRO A 9 -26.10 -27.74 -2.85
N PRO A 10 -26.24 -29.06 -2.66
CA PRO A 10 -25.44 -30.06 -3.36
C PRO A 10 -25.76 -30.10 -4.86
N VAL A 11 -24.72 -30.17 -5.69
CA VAL A 11 -24.80 -30.25 -7.15
C VAL A 11 -25.09 -31.69 -7.55
N ILE A 12 -26.21 -31.94 -8.23
CA ILE A 12 -26.57 -33.25 -8.80
C ILE A 12 -25.99 -33.33 -10.23
N GLN A 13 -25.14 -34.31 -10.48
CA GLN A 13 -24.61 -34.58 -11.82
C GLN A 13 -25.70 -35.22 -12.70
N GLN A 14 -26.05 -34.59 -13.82
CA GLN A 14 -26.79 -35.22 -14.92
C GLN A 14 -26.04 -35.02 -16.25
N SER A 15 -26.03 -36.06 -17.04
CA SER A 15 -25.39 -36.21 -18.35
C SER A 15 -26.01 -35.30 -19.43
N PRO A 16 -25.28 -34.91 -20.49
CA PRO A 16 -25.73 -33.93 -21.48
C PRO A 16 -26.72 -34.54 -22.47
N SER A 17 -27.90 -33.95 -22.60
CA SER A 17 -28.81 -34.20 -23.72
C SER A 17 -28.71 -33.09 -24.76
N GLN A 18 -28.40 -33.50 -25.98
CA GLN A 18 -28.39 -32.69 -27.20
C GLN A 18 -29.81 -32.21 -27.53
N HIS A 19 -29.98 -30.90 -27.81
CA HIS A 19 -30.87 -30.44 -28.88
C HIS A 19 -30.54 -29.00 -29.25
N SER A 20 -29.90 -28.82 -30.40
CA SER A 20 -29.78 -27.55 -31.11
C SER A 20 -30.84 -27.53 -32.21
N SER A 21 -31.72 -26.55 -32.21
CA SER A 21 -32.54 -26.20 -33.38
C SER A 21 -32.23 -24.74 -33.78
N TYR A 22 -31.65 -24.62 -34.96
CA TYR A 22 -31.35 -23.32 -35.63
C TYR A 22 -32.67 -22.66 -36.08
N TYR A 23 -32.91 -21.43 -35.66
CA TYR A 23 -33.76 -20.50 -36.38
C TYR A 23 -32.91 -19.39 -37.00
N ASN A 24 -32.77 -19.45 -38.33
CA ASN A 24 -32.24 -18.36 -39.14
C ASN A 24 -33.26 -17.22 -39.21
N THR A 25 -33.06 -16.16 -38.47
CA THR A 25 -33.75 -14.89 -38.68
C THR A 25 -32.71 -13.85 -39.06
N THR A 26 -32.86 -13.24 -40.23
CA THR A 26 -32.08 -12.11 -40.74
C THR A 26 -32.32 -10.90 -39.84
N TYR A 27 -31.41 -10.69 -38.89
CA TYR A 27 -31.44 -9.52 -37.98
C TYR A 27 -31.03 -8.25 -38.70
N PRO A 28 -31.60 -7.08 -38.39
CA PRO A 28 -31.07 -5.83 -38.89
C PRO A 28 -29.66 -5.62 -38.29
N SER A 29 -28.66 -5.94 -39.09
CA SER A 29 -27.22 -5.82 -38.75
C SER A 29 -26.83 -4.44 -38.20
N SER A 30 -27.67 -3.42 -38.46
CA SER A 30 -27.50 -2.06 -37.98
C SER A 30 -27.69 -1.88 -36.47
N LEU A 31 -28.65 -2.56 -35.82
CA LEU A 31 -28.93 -2.45 -34.38
C LEU A 31 -27.81 -3.05 -33.52
N LEU A 32 -27.36 -4.25 -33.91
CA LEU A 32 -26.27 -4.95 -33.25
C LEU A 32 -24.91 -4.26 -33.43
N SER A 33 -24.73 -3.48 -34.48
CA SER A 33 -23.51 -2.72 -34.75
C SER A 33 -23.46 -1.36 -34.02
N CYS A 34 -24.63 -0.83 -33.59
CA CYS A 34 -24.69 0.42 -32.83
C CYS A 34 -24.41 0.22 -31.32
N LEU A 35 -24.76 -0.93 -30.73
CA LEU A 35 -24.63 -1.20 -29.30
C LEU A 35 -23.20 -1.02 -28.73
N PRO A 36 -22.12 -1.49 -29.41
CA PRO A 36 -20.76 -1.26 -28.91
C PRO A 36 -20.30 0.19 -28.90
N LYS A 37 -21.03 1.07 -29.61
CA LYS A 37 -20.72 2.51 -29.72
C LYS A 37 -21.46 3.37 -28.69
N CYS A 38 -22.43 2.79 -27.95
CA CYS A 38 -23.18 3.50 -26.94
C CYS A 38 -22.32 3.77 -25.70
N THR A 39 -22.24 5.02 -25.33
CA THR A 39 -21.47 5.48 -24.16
C THR A 39 -22.35 5.89 -22.98
N SER A 40 -23.65 6.07 -23.19
CA SER A 40 -24.59 6.55 -22.18
C SER A 40 -25.78 5.60 -21.96
N LEU A 41 -26.27 5.59 -20.71
CA LEU A 41 -27.48 4.84 -20.35
C LEU A 41 -28.71 5.31 -21.15
N LYS A 42 -28.75 6.60 -21.54
CA LYS A 42 -29.83 7.17 -22.34
C LYS A 42 -29.88 6.53 -23.73
N GLU A 43 -28.73 6.34 -24.37
CA GLU A 43 -28.61 5.69 -25.68
C GLU A 43 -29.03 4.21 -25.61
N LEU A 44 -28.61 3.49 -24.56
CA LEU A 44 -29.02 2.09 -24.34
C LEU A 44 -30.54 1.96 -24.18
N LYS A 45 -31.19 2.86 -23.43
CA LYS A 45 -32.65 2.91 -23.30
C LYS A 45 -33.34 3.24 -24.63
N GLN A 46 -32.75 4.08 -25.49
CA GLN A 46 -33.29 4.35 -26.83
C GLN A 46 -33.26 3.11 -27.73
N ILE A 47 -32.18 2.33 -27.67
CA ILE A 47 -32.07 1.07 -28.41
C ILE A 47 -33.10 0.04 -27.91
N GLN A 48 -33.29 -0.07 -26.58
CA GLN A 48 -34.34 -0.91 -26.03
C GLN A 48 -35.74 -0.47 -26.51
N ALA A 49 -36.03 0.82 -26.47
CA ALA A 49 -37.29 1.34 -26.95
C ALA A 49 -37.53 1.04 -28.43
N PHE A 50 -36.48 1.06 -29.25
CA PHE A 50 -36.54 0.66 -30.65
C PHE A 50 -36.76 -0.86 -30.79
N SER A 51 -36.08 -1.68 -29.99
CA SER A 51 -36.28 -3.14 -30.02
C SER A 51 -37.72 -3.53 -29.63
N ILE A 52 -38.35 -2.81 -28.69
CA ILE A 52 -39.75 -2.99 -28.32
C ILE A 52 -40.66 -2.64 -29.50
N LYS A 53 -40.45 -1.49 -30.17
CA LYS A 53 -41.22 -1.05 -31.33
C LYS A 53 -41.11 -2.00 -32.53
N THR A 54 -40.01 -2.72 -32.63
CA THR A 54 -39.76 -3.68 -33.71
C THR A 54 -40.10 -5.14 -33.33
N HIS A 55 -40.78 -5.34 -32.17
CA HIS A 55 -41.13 -6.62 -31.62
C HIS A 55 -39.95 -7.56 -31.32
N LEU A 56 -38.75 -6.98 -31.09
CA LEU A 56 -37.50 -7.69 -30.74
C LEU A 56 -37.18 -7.62 -29.26
N GLN A 57 -38.15 -7.25 -28.40
CA GLN A 57 -37.94 -7.07 -26.95
C GLN A 57 -37.48 -8.32 -26.21
N ASN A 58 -37.79 -9.52 -26.76
CA ASN A 58 -37.43 -10.81 -26.16
C ASN A 58 -36.22 -11.46 -26.86
N ASP A 59 -35.58 -10.73 -27.77
CA ASP A 59 -34.41 -11.26 -28.46
C ASP A 59 -33.23 -11.33 -27.50
N LEU A 60 -32.78 -12.57 -27.22
CA LEU A 60 -31.73 -12.86 -26.25
C LEU A 60 -30.39 -12.22 -26.63
N GLN A 61 -30.09 -12.12 -27.94
CA GLN A 61 -28.83 -11.49 -28.40
C GLN A 61 -28.82 -9.99 -28.15
N ILE A 62 -29.95 -9.30 -28.38
CA ILE A 62 -30.09 -7.88 -28.11
C ILE A 62 -30.03 -7.62 -26.60
N LEU A 63 -30.77 -8.38 -25.80
CA LEU A 63 -30.77 -8.27 -24.35
C LEU A 63 -29.40 -8.55 -23.75
N THR A 64 -28.71 -9.59 -24.19
CA THR A 64 -27.35 -9.91 -23.75
C THR A 64 -26.37 -8.79 -24.09
N LYS A 65 -26.47 -8.19 -25.28
CA LYS A 65 -25.60 -7.07 -25.65
C LYS A 65 -25.91 -5.78 -24.86
N LEU A 66 -27.18 -5.47 -24.59
CA LEU A 66 -27.58 -4.37 -23.73
C LEU A 66 -27.01 -4.54 -22.31
N ILE A 67 -27.18 -5.74 -21.73
CA ILE A 67 -26.62 -6.07 -20.43
C ILE A 67 -25.08 -5.96 -20.45
N ASN A 68 -24.42 -6.51 -21.47
CA ASN A 68 -22.97 -6.42 -21.62
C ASN A 68 -22.48 -4.96 -21.69
N SER A 69 -23.18 -4.09 -22.41
CA SER A 69 -22.85 -2.66 -22.47
C SER A 69 -22.98 -1.99 -21.10
N CYS A 70 -24.00 -2.31 -20.31
CA CYS A 70 -24.15 -1.83 -18.95
C CYS A 70 -23.04 -2.32 -18.00
N THR A 71 -22.56 -3.55 -18.20
CA THR A 71 -21.54 -4.18 -17.34
C THR A 71 -20.10 -3.80 -17.69
N GLN A 72 -19.87 -3.13 -18.83
CA GLN A 72 -18.53 -2.64 -19.20
C GLN A 72 -18.08 -1.50 -18.28
N ASN A 73 -18.95 -0.50 -18.04
CA ASN A 73 -18.72 0.63 -17.15
C ASN A 73 -19.86 0.70 -16.11
N PRO A 74 -19.85 -0.15 -15.09
CA PRO A 74 -20.96 -0.32 -14.18
C PRO A 74 -21.09 0.87 -13.24
N THR A 75 -22.11 1.69 -13.44
CA THR A 75 -22.64 2.65 -12.45
C THR A 75 -23.82 2.01 -11.73
N THR A 76 -24.25 2.58 -10.60
CA THR A 76 -25.44 2.11 -9.90
C THR A 76 -26.66 2.09 -10.83
N ALA A 77 -26.90 3.18 -11.57
CA ALA A 77 -28.01 3.30 -12.50
C ALA A 77 -27.93 2.33 -13.68
N SER A 78 -26.73 2.06 -14.23
CA SER A 78 -26.56 1.10 -15.34
C SER A 78 -26.75 -0.35 -14.86
N MET A 79 -26.32 -0.67 -13.64
CA MET A 79 -26.49 -2.01 -13.08
C MET A 79 -27.93 -2.30 -12.65
N ASP A 80 -28.65 -1.31 -12.14
CA ASP A 80 -30.08 -1.46 -11.82
C ASP A 80 -30.90 -1.66 -13.11
N TYR A 81 -30.55 -0.97 -14.18
CA TYR A 81 -31.17 -1.16 -15.48
C TYR A 81 -30.82 -2.52 -16.08
N ALA A 82 -29.56 -2.97 -16.01
CA ALA A 82 -29.15 -4.31 -16.44
C ALA A 82 -29.89 -5.39 -15.66
N HIS A 83 -30.12 -5.19 -14.35
CA HIS A 83 -30.86 -6.13 -13.51
C HIS A 83 -32.33 -6.24 -13.94
N GLN A 84 -32.99 -5.11 -14.25
CA GLN A 84 -34.37 -5.13 -14.77
C GLN A 84 -34.47 -5.89 -16.10
N LEU A 85 -33.51 -5.70 -17.02
CA LEU A 85 -33.45 -6.45 -18.26
C LEU A 85 -33.24 -7.95 -18.02
N PHE A 86 -32.36 -8.28 -17.07
CA PHE A 86 -32.05 -9.66 -16.70
C PHE A 86 -33.26 -10.39 -16.10
N GLU A 87 -34.00 -9.75 -15.20
CA GLU A 87 -35.22 -10.32 -14.59
C GLU A 87 -36.36 -10.53 -15.60
N ALA A 88 -36.35 -9.80 -16.72
CA ALA A 88 -37.34 -9.98 -17.79
C ALA A 88 -37.07 -11.23 -18.66
N ILE A 89 -35.92 -11.90 -18.50
CA ILE A 89 -35.53 -13.07 -19.27
C ILE A 89 -36.00 -14.34 -18.52
N PRO A 90 -36.92 -15.13 -19.09
CA PRO A 90 -37.51 -16.28 -18.37
C PRO A 90 -36.53 -17.42 -18.08
N GLN A 91 -35.56 -17.65 -18.98
CA GLN A 91 -34.55 -18.71 -18.88
C GLN A 91 -33.18 -18.14 -19.24
N PRO A 92 -32.52 -17.43 -18.31
CA PRO A 92 -31.17 -16.90 -18.55
C PRO A 92 -30.17 -18.06 -18.57
N ASP A 93 -29.23 -18.00 -19.50
CA ASP A 93 -28.12 -18.96 -19.60
C ASP A 93 -26.92 -18.53 -18.73
N ILE A 94 -25.91 -19.41 -18.60
CA ILE A 94 -24.71 -19.14 -17.79
C ILE A 94 -23.91 -17.96 -18.33
N VAL A 95 -23.92 -17.69 -19.64
CA VAL A 95 -23.19 -16.57 -20.27
C VAL A 95 -23.79 -15.24 -19.83
N LEU A 96 -25.11 -15.17 -19.73
CA LEU A 96 -25.81 -13.99 -19.27
C LEU A 96 -25.57 -13.76 -17.76
N PHE A 97 -25.62 -14.83 -16.95
CA PHE A 97 -25.23 -14.76 -15.55
C PHE A 97 -23.77 -14.28 -15.38
N ASN A 98 -22.83 -14.82 -16.15
CA ASN A 98 -21.42 -14.41 -16.12
C ASN A 98 -21.26 -12.91 -16.46
N SER A 99 -22.06 -12.38 -17.38
CA SER A 99 -22.09 -10.97 -17.69
C SER A 99 -22.55 -10.13 -16.50
N MET A 100 -23.59 -10.55 -15.80
CA MET A 100 -24.08 -9.90 -14.58
C MET A 100 -23.08 -10.01 -13.42
N PHE A 101 -22.44 -11.17 -13.21
CA PHE A 101 -21.39 -11.34 -12.20
C PHE A 101 -20.24 -10.37 -12.45
N ARG A 102 -19.77 -10.25 -13.70
CA ARG A 102 -18.73 -9.32 -14.10
C ARG A 102 -19.12 -7.86 -13.81
N GLY A 103 -20.35 -7.46 -14.11
CA GLY A 103 -20.86 -6.13 -13.82
C GLY A 103 -20.88 -5.86 -12.32
N TYR A 104 -21.52 -6.71 -11.53
CA TYR A 104 -21.61 -6.54 -10.09
C TYR A 104 -20.25 -6.60 -9.39
N SER A 105 -19.31 -7.44 -9.83
CA SER A 105 -17.96 -7.52 -9.26
C SER A 105 -17.14 -6.23 -9.39
N ARG A 106 -17.59 -5.31 -10.27
CA ARG A 106 -16.95 -4.00 -10.52
C ARG A 106 -17.78 -2.82 -10.02
N SER A 107 -19.01 -3.08 -9.57
CA SER A 107 -19.95 -2.07 -9.08
C SER A 107 -19.83 -1.85 -7.57
N ASN A 108 -20.62 -0.91 -7.04
CA ASN A 108 -20.74 -0.66 -5.60
C ASN A 108 -21.54 -1.73 -4.83
N ALA A 109 -22.05 -2.75 -5.52
CA ALA A 109 -22.87 -3.80 -4.92
C ALA A 109 -22.35 -5.22 -5.25
N PRO A 110 -21.08 -5.56 -4.94
CA PRO A 110 -20.46 -6.83 -5.34
C PRO A 110 -21.15 -8.06 -4.75
N LEU A 111 -21.78 -7.96 -3.58
CA LEU A 111 -22.52 -9.07 -2.98
C LEU A 111 -23.72 -9.52 -3.81
N LYS A 112 -24.29 -8.66 -4.68
CA LYS A 112 -25.34 -9.07 -5.61
C LYS A 112 -24.86 -10.12 -6.62
N ALA A 113 -23.56 -10.16 -6.96
CA ALA A 113 -23.00 -11.24 -7.79
C ALA A 113 -23.13 -12.59 -7.10
N ILE A 114 -22.84 -12.67 -5.80
CA ILE A 114 -22.94 -13.91 -5.03
C ILE A 114 -24.41 -14.36 -4.89
N SER A 115 -25.32 -13.42 -4.64
CA SER A 115 -26.75 -13.72 -4.58
C SER A 115 -27.30 -14.25 -5.92
N LEU A 116 -26.88 -13.64 -7.04
CA LEU A 116 -27.24 -14.11 -8.36
C LEU A 116 -26.62 -15.48 -8.69
N PHE A 117 -25.43 -15.79 -8.17
CA PHE A 117 -24.82 -17.09 -8.33
C PHE A 117 -25.66 -18.20 -7.67
N ILE A 118 -26.18 -17.95 -6.47
CA ILE A 118 -27.12 -18.88 -5.81
C ILE A 118 -28.36 -19.10 -6.70
N LYS A 119 -28.87 -18.02 -7.33
CA LYS A 119 -29.99 -18.10 -8.27
C LYS A 119 -29.64 -18.95 -9.49
N ALA A 120 -28.42 -18.79 -10.07
CA ALA A 120 -27.94 -19.62 -11.18
C ALA A 120 -27.90 -21.12 -10.84
N LEU A 121 -27.42 -21.46 -9.64
CA LEU A 121 -27.42 -22.85 -9.16
C LEU A 121 -28.84 -23.41 -9.00
N ASN A 122 -29.82 -22.61 -8.59
CA ASN A 122 -31.21 -23.00 -8.50
C ASN A 122 -31.84 -23.25 -9.88
N TYR A 123 -31.30 -22.65 -10.95
CA TYR A 123 -31.63 -22.97 -12.33
C TYR A 123 -30.87 -24.22 -12.86
N ASN A 124 -30.13 -24.93 -12.00
CA ASN A 124 -29.26 -26.04 -12.36
C ASN A 124 -28.18 -25.70 -13.40
N LEU A 125 -27.77 -24.44 -13.46
CA LEU A 125 -26.69 -24.02 -14.33
C LEU A 125 -25.34 -24.32 -13.67
N LEU A 126 -24.49 -25.07 -14.39
CA LEU A 126 -23.15 -25.38 -13.91
C LEU A 126 -22.23 -24.18 -14.15
N PRO A 127 -21.46 -23.76 -13.12
CA PRO A 127 -20.45 -22.72 -13.27
C PRO A 127 -19.30 -23.23 -14.15
N ASP A 128 -18.78 -22.33 -14.97
CA ASP A 128 -17.66 -22.53 -15.86
C ASP A 128 -16.41 -21.76 -15.41
N ASP A 129 -15.34 -21.83 -16.19
CA ASP A 129 -14.08 -21.13 -15.93
C ASP A 129 -14.21 -19.59 -16.02
N TYR A 130 -15.23 -19.03 -16.66
CA TYR A 130 -15.55 -17.59 -16.70
C TYR A 130 -16.36 -17.12 -15.48
N THR A 131 -17.06 -18.04 -14.82
CA THR A 131 -17.87 -17.78 -13.63
C THR A 131 -16.98 -17.39 -12.43
N PHE A 132 -15.96 -18.22 -12.14
CA PHE A 132 -15.11 -18.08 -10.95
C PHE A 132 -14.36 -16.75 -10.87
N PRO A 133 -13.68 -16.24 -11.93
CA PRO A 133 -12.96 -14.99 -11.86
C PRO A 133 -13.80 -13.81 -11.41
N SER A 134 -15.05 -13.73 -11.88
CA SER A 134 -15.97 -12.65 -11.54
C SER A 134 -16.47 -12.75 -10.09
N LEU A 135 -16.83 -13.94 -9.64
CA LEU A 135 -17.32 -14.19 -8.29
C LEU A 135 -16.22 -14.03 -7.23
N LEU A 136 -15.02 -14.57 -7.50
CA LEU A 136 -13.88 -14.43 -6.61
C LEU A 136 -13.45 -12.96 -6.47
N LYS A 137 -13.48 -12.19 -7.57
CA LYS A 137 -13.28 -10.74 -7.51
C LYS A 137 -14.33 -10.03 -6.67
N ALA A 138 -15.61 -10.42 -6.80
CA ALA A 138 -16.68 -9.88 -5.97
C ALA A 138 -16.44 -10.16 -4.47
N CYS A 139 -15.93 -11.36 -4.13
CA CYS A 139 -15.55 -11.70 -2.76
C CYS A 139 -14.43 -10.79 -2.23
N VAL A 140 -13.42 -10.48 -3.03
CA VAL A 140 -12.33 -9.55 -2.63
C VAL A 140 -12.88 -8.15 -2.34
N VAL A 141 -13.67 -7.60 -3.25
CA VAL A 141 -14.22 -6.24 -3.11
C VAL A 141 -15.15 -6.14 -1.91
N ALA A 142 -15.98 -7.18 -1.67
CA ALA A 142 -16.90 -7.25 -0.55
C ALA A 142 -16.28 -7.71 0.77
N LYS A 143 -14.97 -8.08 0.79
CA LYS A 143 -14.31 -8.74 1.94
C LYS A 143 -15.06 -10.00 2.41
N ALA A 144 -15.68 -10.72 1.48
CA ALA A 144 -16.52 -11.90 1.73
C ALA A 144 -15.66 -13.19 1.70
N PHE A 145 -14.75 -13.32 2.66
CA PHE A 145 -13.76 -14.40 2.68
C PHE A 145 -14.36 -15.81 2.75
N GLN A 146 -15.42 -16.00 3.55
CA GLN A 146 -16.05 -17.32 3.70
C GLN A 146 -16.69 -17.78 2.39
N GLN A 147 -17.34 -16.88 1.65
CA GLN A 147 -17.90 -17.17 0.33
C GLN A 147 -16.79 -17.50 -0.68
N GLY A 148 -15.66 -16.79 -0.60
CA GLY A 148 -14.47 -17.09 -1.41
C GLY A 148 -13.97 -18.52 -1.18
N LYS A 149 -13.89 -18.99 0.07
CA LYS A 149 -13.53 -20.38 0.39
C LYS A 149 -14.55 -21.41 -0.12
N GLN A 150 -15.84 -21.09 -0.03
CA GLN A 150 -16.88 -21.95 -0.60
C GLN A 150 -16.75 -22.09 -2.12
N LEU A 151 -16.46 -20.99 -2.82
CA LEU A 151 -16.17 -21.02 -4.26
C LEU A 151 -14.91 -21.82 -4.58
N HIS A 152 -13.86 -21.73 -3.76
CA HIS A 152 -12.67 -22.56 -3.92
C HIS A 152 -13.01 -24.06 -3.79
N CYS A 153 -13.73 -24.46 -2.75
CA CYS A 153 -14.19 -25.83 -2.60
C CYS A 153 -15.04 -26.31 -3.79
N LEU A 154 -15.86 -25.42 -4.37
CA LEU A 154 -16.64 -25.75 -5.56
C LEU A 154 -15.75 -25.89 -6.79
N ALA A 155 -14.75 -25.03 -6.98
CA ALA A 155 -13.77 -25.13 -8.06
C ALA A 155 -13.03 -26.47 -8.03
N ILE A 156 -12.61 -26.93 -6.84
CA ILE A 156 -12.00 -28.25 -6.64
C ILE A 156 -12.97 -29.38 -7.06
N LYS A 157 -14.23 -29.34 -6.61
CA LYS A 157 -15.24 -30.36 -6.96
C LYS A 157 -15.53 -30.45 -8.45
N LEU A 158 -15.34 -29.34 -9.17
CA LEU A 158 -15.55 -29.27 -10.62
C LEU A 158 -14.26 -29.54 -11.42
N GLY A 159 -13.13 -29.84 -10.75
CA GLY A 159 -11.84 -30.07 -11.40
C GLY A 159 -11.24 -28.81 -12.03
N LEU A 160 -11.59 -27.62 -11.54
CA LEU A 160 -11.12 -26.33 -12.05
C LEU A 160 -9.97 -25.76 -11.21
N ASN A 161 -9.46 -26.50 -10.22
CA ASN A 161 -8.37 -26.07 -9.34
C ASN A 161 -7.03 -25.88 -10.08
N GLU A 162 -6.83 -26.50 -11.25
CA GLU A 162 -5.65 -26.33 -12.09
C GLU A 162 -5.91 -25.44 -13.34
N ASN A 163 -7.13 -24.91 -13.46
CA ASN A 163 -7.48 -24.09 -14.61
C ASN A 163 -6.69 -22.76 -14.61
N PRO A 164 -6.02 -22.39 -15.75
CA PRO A 164 -5.13 -21.22 -15.82
C PRO A 164 -5.84 -19.87 -15.63
N TYR A 165 -7.17 -19.81 -15.72
CA TYR A 165 -7.96 -18.61 -15.44
C TYR A 165 -8.48 -18.57 -14.01
N VAL A 166 -8.76 -19.74 -13.41
CA VAL A 166 -9.32 -19.85 -12.06
C VAL A 166 -8.22 -19.73 -10.99
N CYS A 167 -7.10 -20.46 -11.14
CA CYS A 167 -5.99 -20.45 -10.16
C CYS A 167 -5.48 -19.05 -9.80
N PRO A 168 -5.12 -18.17 -10.75
CA PRO A 168 -4.63 -16.84 -10.41
C PRO A 168 -5.68 -16.01 -9.67
N THR A 169 -6.98 -16.24 -9.97
CA THR A 169 -8.06 -15.52 -9.29
C THR A 169 -8.33 -16.04 -7.88
N LEU A 170 -8.11 -17.34 -7.62
CA LEU A 170 -8.11 -17.91 -6.28
C LEU A 170 -6.96 -17.31 -5.43
N ILE A 171 -5.74 -17.28 -5.98
CA ILE A 171 -4.59 -16.65 -5.31
C ILE A 171 -4.93 -15.18 -4.97
N ASN A 172 -5.45 -14.42 -5.93
CA ASN A 172 -5.86 -13.04 -5.71
C ASN A 172 -6.98 -12.91 -4.67
N MET A 173 -7.91 -13.86 -4.59
CA MET A 173 -8.98 -13.86 -3.60
C MET A 173 -8.43 -14.05 -2.19
N TYR A 174 -7.58 -15.04 -1.97
CA TYR A 174 -6.97 -15.27 -0.67
C TYR A 174 -6.12 -14.07 -0.24
N ALA A 175 -5.19 -13.61 -1.08
CA ALA A 175 -4.35 -12.45 -0.80
C ALA A 175 -5.16 -11.15 -0.58
N GLY A 176 -6.19 -10.91 -1.40
CA GLY A 176 -7.06 -9.74 -1.28
C GLY A 176 -7.97 -9.74 -0.03
N CYS A 177 -8.17 -10.91 0.58
CA CYS A 177 -8.84 -11.08 1.87
C CYS A 177 -7.88 -11.19 3.06
N ASN A 178 -6.61 -10.80 2.90
CA ASN A 178 -5.55 -10.80 3.90
C ASN A 178 -5.10 -12.20 4.38
N ASP A 179 -5.33 -13.24 3.59
CA ASP A 179 -4.80 -14.59 3.83
C ASP A 179 -3.75 -14.93 2.75
N VAL A 180 -2.59 -14.30 2.84
CA VAL A 180 -1.51 -14.51 1.87
C VAL A 180 -0.90 -15.92 1.98
N ASP A 181 -0.95 -16.52 3.16
CA ASP A 181 -0.47 -17.90 3.35
C ASP A 181 -1.44 -18.91 2.70
N GLY A 182 -2.75 -18.63 2.71
CA GLY A 182 -3.73 -19.35 1.92
C GLY A 182 -3.49 -19.19 0.41
N ALA A 183 -3.11 -17.99 -0.03
CA ALA A 183 -2.73 -17.74 -1.41
C ALA A 183 -1.48 -18.54 -1.82
N GLN A 184 -0.48 -18.63 -0.94
CA GLN A 184 0.72 -19.43 -1.16
C GLN A 184 0.38 -20.92 -1.31
N ARG A 185 -0.46 -21.49 -0.43
CA ARG A 185 -0.89 -22.90 -0.56
C ARG A 185 -1.53 -23.17 -1.91
N VAL A 186 -2.44 -22.30 -2.37
CA VAL A 186 -3.04 -22.46 -3.71
C VAL A 186 -1.99 -22.37 -4.82
N PHE A 187 -0.99 -21.49 -4.67
CA PHE A 187 0.10 -21.38 -5.65
C PHE A 187 0.98 -22.63 -5.67
N ASP A 188 1.29 -23.21 -4.51
CA ASP A 188 2.15 -24.40 -4.37
C ASP A 188 1.50 -25.67 -4.93
N GLU A 189 0.17 -25.72 -5.01
CA GLU A 189 -0.59 -26.82 -5.64
C GLU A 189 -0.52 -26.79 -7.17
N ILE A 190 -0.08 -25.68 -7.79
CA ILE A 190 0.00 -25.58 -9.26
C ILE A 190 1.27 -26.27 -9.76
N LEU A 191 1.12 -27.33 -10.56
CA LEU A 191 2.26 -28.08 -11.10
C LEU A 191 3.15 -27.24 -12.01
N GLU A 192 2.55 -26.46 -12.92
CA GLU A 192 3.26 -25.58 -13.86
C GLU A 192 2.72 -24.14 -13.75
N PRO A 193 3.21 -23.36 -12.77
CA PRO A 193 2.76 -21.98 -12.63
C PRO A 193 3.16 -21.12 -13.83
N CYS A 194 2.18 -20.45 -14.43
CA CYS A 194 2.41 -19.48 -15.51
C CYS A 194 2.73 -18.07 -14.94
N VAL A 195 3.12 -17.13 -15.81
CA VAL A 195 3.42 -15.74 -15.41
C VAL A 195 2.24 -15.08 -14.68
N VAL A 196 1.00 -15.42 -15.02
CA VAL A 196 -0.20 -14.84 -14.37
C VAL A 196 -0.34 -15.32 -12.93
N SER A 197 -0.05 -16.60 -12.66
CA SER A 197 -0.04 -17.16 -11.30
C SER A 197 1.06 -16.54 -10.46
N TYR A 198 2.28 -16.39 -11.01
CA TYR A 198 3.36 -15.67 -10.35
C TYR A 198 2.99 -14.21 -10.05
N ASN A 199 2.38 -13.50 -11.01
CA ASN A 199 1.96 -12.12 -10.79
C ASN A 199 0.94 -12.00 -9.66
N ALA A 200 0.00 -12.94 -9.57
CA ALA A 200 -1.02 -12.95 -8.52
C ALA A 200 -0.38 -13.07 -7.13
N ILE A 201 0.53 -14.04 -6.93
CA ILE A 201 1.15 -14.27 -5.62
C ILE A 201 2.20 -13.20 -5.28
N ILE A 202 3.03 -12.76 -6.24
CA ILE A 202 4.00 -11.66 -6.03
C ILE A 202 3.27 -10.38 -5.62
N THR A 203 2.16 -10.04 -6.31
CA THR A 203 1.33 -8.88 -5.96
C THR A 203 0.69 -9.05 -4.59
N GLY A 204 0.26 -10.27 -4.25
CA GLY A 204 -0.27 -10.62 -2.93
C GLY A 204 0.73 -10.32 -1.82
N TYR A 205 1.95 -10.81 -1.93
CA TYR A 205 3.02 -10.56 -0.96
C TYR A 205 3.43 -9.09 -0.87
N ALA A 206 3.59 -8.42 -2.03
CA ALA A 206 3.93 -6.99 -2.05
C ALA A 206 2.89 -6.12 -1.31
N ARG A 207 1.59 -6.47 -1.42
CA ARG A 207 0.51 -5.78 -0.70
C ARG A 207 0.36 -6.15 0.76
N SER A 208 0.82 -7.33 1.16
CA SER A 208 0.74 -7.84 2.53
C SER A 208 1.98 -7.48 3.36
N SER A 209 2.78 -6.51 2.93
CA SER A 209 4.02 -6.08 3.59
C SER A 209 5.02 -7.22 3.81
N ARG A 210 5.06 -8.17 2.88
CA ARG A 210 6.01 -9.30 2.84
C ARG A 210 6.85 -9.25 1.55
N PRO A 211 7.61 -8.17 1.35
CA PRO A 211 8.32 -7.94 0.09
C PRO A 211 9.46 -8.93 -0.18
N ASN A 212 10.07 -9.52 0.86
CA ASN A 212 11.15 -10.51 0.70
C ASN A 212 10.65 -11.77 -0.02
N GLU A 213 9.45 -12.24 0.33
CA GLU A 213 8.81 -13.38 -0.32
C GLU A 213 8.42 -13.06 -1.76
N ALA A 214 7.95 -11.83 -2.01
CA ALA A 214 7.68 -11.36 -3.38
C ALA A 214 8.93 -11.40 -4.26
N LEU A 215 10.09 -10.94 -3.74
CA LEU A 215 11.36 -10.98 -4.44
C LEU A 215 11.88 -12.42 -4.63
N SER A 216 11.67 -13.29 -3.65
CA SER A 216 12.02 -14.72 -3.76
C SER A 216 11.26 -15.39 -4.91
N LEU A 217 9.94 -15.17 -5.00
CA LEU A 217 9.11 -15.68 -6.09
C LEU A 217 9.48 -15.08 -7.45
N PHE A 218 9.90 -13.82 -7.49
CA PHE A 218 10.43 -13.23 -8.71
C PHE A 218 11.71 -13.92 -9.20
N ARG A 219 12.62 -14.26 -8.29
CA ARG A 219 13.83 -15.05 -8.62
C ARG A 219 13.45 -16.46 -9.14
N GLN A 220 12.44 -17.10 -8.54
CA GLN A 220 11.94 -18.39 -9.03
C GLN A 220 11.34 -18.28 -10.44
N LEU A 221 10.55 -17.22 -10.71
CA LEU A 221 10.00 -16.95 -12.05
C LEU A 221 11.13 -16.84 -13.09
N GLN A 222 12.21 -16.12 -12.75
CA GLN A 222 13.39 -15.98 -13.62
C GLN A 222 14.13 -17.31 -13.83
N ALA A 223 14.33 -18.09 -12.76
CA ALA A 223 14.97 -19.40 -12.83
C ALA A 223 14.22 -20.37 -13.74
N ARG A 224 12.90 -20.25 -13.83
CA ARG A 224 12.04 -20.98 -14.77
C ARG A 224 12.05 -20.38 -16.19
N LYS A 225 12.86 -19.35 -16.46
CA LYS A 225 12.97 -18.65 -17.76
C LYS A 225 11.64 -18.05 -18.25
N LEU A 226 10.70 -17.79 -17.35
CA LEU A 226 9.48 -17.06 -17.67
C LEU A 226 9.81 -15.57 -17.82
N LYS A 227 9.15 -14.90 -18.79
CA LYS A 227 9.41 -13.48 -19.06
C LYS A 227 8.51 -12.61 -18.15
N PRO A 228 9.10 -11.79 -17.25
CA PRO A 228 8.35 -10.77 -16.52
C PRO A 228 7.63 -9.81 -17.48
N ASN A 229 6.38 -9.51 -17.19
CA ASN A 229 5.61 -8.49 -17.89
C ASN A 229 5.49 -7.20 -17.03
N ASP A 230 4.74 -6.21 -17.51
CA ASP A 230 4.52 -4.95 -16.80
C ASP A 230 3.93 -5.15 -15.39
N VAL A 231 3.01 -6.10 -15.19
CA VAL A 231 2.41 -6.41 -13.87
C VAL A 231 3.47 -6.98 -12.91
N THR A 232 4.31 -7.91 -13.40
CA THR A 232 5.44 -8.43 -12.62
C THR A 232 6.36 -7.30 -12.17
N VAL A 233 6.78 -6.46 -13.12
CA VAL A 233 7.69 -5.34 -12.87
C VAL A 233 7.12 -4.36 -11.85
N LEU A 234 5.86 -3.97 -11.97
CA LEU A 234 5.20 -3.06 -11.01
C LEU A 234 5.23 -3.61 -9.59
N SER A 235 4.90 -4.89 -9.40
CA SER A 235 4.87 -5.50 -8.08
C SER A 235 6.27 -5.65 -7.47
N VAL A 236 7.26 -5.98 -8.29
CA VAL A 236 8.66 -6.12 -7.86
C VAL A 236 9.28 -4.77 -7.53
N LEU A 237 9.03 -3.72 -8.34
CA LEU A 237 9.47 -2.35 -8.04
C LEU A 237 8.87 -1.85 -6.73
N SER A 238 7.58 -2.14 -6.47
CA SER A 238 6.96 -1.83 -5.18
C SER A 238 7.65 -2.53 -4.01
N SER A 239 8.05 -3.80 -4.19
CA SER A 239 8.78 -4.56 -3.16
C SER A 239 10.19 -4.00 -2.93
N CYS A 240 10.90 -3.62 -3.99
CA CYS A 240 12.20 -2.93 -3.88
C CYS A 240 12.06 -1.61 -3.14
N ALA A 241 11.02 -0.82 -3.43
CA ALA A 241 10.73 0.43 -2.75
C ALA A 241 10.46 0.27 -1.25
N LEU A 242 9.79 -0.81 -0.84
CA LEU A 242 9.54 -1.12 0.57
C LEU A 242 10.82 -1.47 1.32
N LEU A 243 11.66 -2.29 0.73
CA LEU A 243 12.91 -2.79 1.34
C LEU A 243 14.09 -1.82 1.22
N GLY A 244 14.00 -0.84 0.31
CA GLY A 244 15.14 0.01 -0.04
C GLY A 244 16.18 -0.72 -0.93
N ALA A 245 15.76 -1.76 -1.65
CA ALA A 245 16.59 -2.59 -2.52
C ALA A 245 16.92 -1.85 -3.84
N LEU A 246 17.91 -0.94 -3.78
CA LEU A 246 18.24 -0.05 -4.88
C LEU A 246 18.91 -0.80 -6.05
N ASP A 247 19.84 -1.71 -5.77
CA ASP A 247 20.61 -2.35 -6.82
C ASP A 247 19.75 -3.35 -7.60
N LEU A 248 18.87 -4.06 -6.94
CA LEU A 248 17.83 -4.85 -7.61
C LEU A 248 16.89 -3.94 -8.43
N GLY A 249 16.50 -2.78 -7.89
CA GLY A 249 15.69 -1.78 -8.59
C GLY A 249 16.36 -1.26 -9.86
N LYS A 250 17.68 -0.99 -9.82
CA LYS A 250 18.47 -0.61 -11.01
C LYS A 250 18.50 -1.74 -12.04
N TRP A 251 18.71 -2.96 -11.61
CA TRP A 251 18.69 -4.12 -12.50
C TRP A 251 17.32 -4.25 -13.21
N ILE A 252 16.23 -4.07 -12.49
CA ILE A 252 14.87 -4.07 -13.07
C ILE A 252 14.69 -2.90 -14.05
N HIS A 253 15.23 -1.72 -13.76
CA HIS A 253 15.16 -0.58 -14.69
C HIS A 253 15.87 -0.90 -16.02
N GLU A 254 17.04 -1.52 -15.98
CA GLU A 254 17.73 -1.99 -17.20
C GLU A 254 16.92 -3.08 -17.94
N TYR A 255 16.25 -3.98 -17.20
CA TYR A 255 15.33 -4.95 -17.79
C TYR A 255 14.15 -4.26 -18.50
N VAL A 256 13.58 -3.24 -17.88
CA VAL A 256 12.48 -2.42 -18.44
C VAL A 256 12.90 -1.80 -19.76
N LYS A 257 14.06 -1.13 -19.83
CA LYS A 257 14.61 -0.53 -21.05
C LYS A 257 14.84 -1.57 -22.14
N LYS A 258 15.51 -2.67 -21.79
CA LYS A 258 15.86 -3.74 -22.76
C LYS A 258 14.62 -4.40 -23.39
N ASN A 259 13.49 -4.43 -22.67
CA ASN A 259 12.24 -5.06 -23.15
C ASN A 259 11.21 -4.03 -23.65
N GLY A 260 11.54 -2.75 -23.72
CA GLY A 260 10.65 -1.70 -24.20
C GLY A 260 9.39 -1.51 -23.32
N LEU A 261 9.51 -1.75 -22.01
CA LEU A 261 8.44 -1.54 -21.04
C LEU A 261 8.38 -0.09 -20.55
N ASP A 262 9.41 0.70 -20.79
CA ASP A 262 9.54 2.14 -20.53
C ASP A 262 8.55 3.01 -21.32
N LYS A 263 7.94 2.45 -22.38
CA LYS A 263 6.82 3.09 -23.09
C LYS A 263 5.54 3.23 -22.23
N TYR A 264 5.41 2.46 -21.16
CA TYR A 264 4.23 2.52 -20.28
C TYR A 264 4.47 3.53 -19.16
N VAL A 265 3.69 4.61 -19.13
CA VAL A 265 3.77 5.68 -18.12
C VAL A 265 3.74 5.11 -16.70
N LYS A 266 2.84 4.15 -16.43
CA LYS A 266 2.73 3.49 -15.11
C LYS A 266 4.01 2.79 -14.65
N VAL A 267 4.82 2.25 -15.58
CA VAL A 267 6.10 1.59 -15.25
C VAL A 267 7.13 2.64 -14.88
N ASN A 268 7.21 3.75 -15.61
CA ASN A 268 8.11 4.86 -15.29
C ASN A 268 7.72 5.52 -13.96
N THR A 269 6.42 5.72 -13.69
CA THR A 269 5.94 6.21 -12.40
C THR A 269 6.34 5.29 -11.24
N ALA A 270 6.26 3.96 -11.44
CA ALA A 270 6.73 3.00 -10.44
C ALA A 270 8.26 3.01 -10.27
N LEU A 271 9.03 3.27 -11.33
CA LEU A 271 10.48 3.47 -11.26
C LEU A 271 10.82 4.74 -10.48
N ILE A 272 10.12 5.85 -10.70
CA ILE A 272 10.28 7.09 -9.93
C ILE A 272 10.05 6.80 -8.43
N ASP A 273 8.93 6.16 -8.09
CA ASP A 273 8.60 5.80 -6.70
C ASP A 273 9.64 4.87 -6.08
N MET A 274 10.11 3.88 -6.84
CA MET A 274 11.16 2.95 -6.39
C MET A 274 12.48 3.69 -6.12
N TYR A 275 12.97 4.50 -7.05
CA TYR A 275 14.21 5.26 -6.87
C TYR A 275 14.11 6.22 -5.70
N ALA A 276 13.00 6.98 -5.61
CA ALA A 276 12.76 7.89 -4.51
C ALA A 276 12.80 7.16 -3.15
N LYS A 277 12.08 6.03 -3.03
CA LYS A 277 12.00 5.24 -1.78
C LYS A 277 13.26 4.44 -1.45
N CYS A 278 14.13 4.23 -2.43
CA CYS A 278 15.46 3.63 -2.21
C CYS A 278 16.56 4.67 -1.95
N GLY A 279 16.21 5.96 -1.79
CA GLY A 279 17.18 7.02 -1.47
C GLY A 279 18.04 7.46 -2.65
N SER A 280 17.55 7.32 -3.88
CA SER A 280 18.22 7.75 -5.12
C SER A 280 17.37 8.78 -5.86
N LEU A 281 17.35 10.01 -5.35
CA LEU A 281 16.54 11.07 -5.96
C LEU A 281 16.99 11.38 -7.39
N ASP A 282 18.31 11.39 -7.66
CA ASP A 282 18.84 11.59 -9.02
C ASP A 282 18.33 10.52 -10.00
N GLY A 283 18.21 9.28 -9.56
CA GLY A 283 17.60 8.21 -10.34
C GLY A 283 16.14 8.48 -10.69
N ALA A 284 15.36 8.99 -9.73
CA ALA A 284 13.96 9.37 -9.95
C ALA A 284 13.85 10.54 -10.93
N VAL A 285 14.68 11.58 -10.79
CA VAL A 285 14.76 12.72 -11.72
C VAL A 285 15.10 12.27 -13.13
N SER A 286 16.14 11.44 -13.30
CA SER A 286 16.56 10.92 -14.61
C SER A 286 15.43 10.16 -15.31
N VAL A 287 14.66 9.32 -14.58
CA VAL A 287 13.50 8.64 -15.17
C VAL A 287 12.43 9.65 -15.58
N PHE A 288 12.09 10.61 -14.72
CA PHE A 288 11.07 11.61 -15.00
C PHE A 288 11.42 12.46 -16.22
N GLU A 289 12.67 12.91 -16.34
CA GLU A 289 13.15 13.69 -17.47
C GLU A 289 13.10 12.92 -18.79
N SER A 290 13.37 11.60 -18.75
CA SER A 290 13.33 10.73 -19.93
C SER A 290 11.91 10.46 -20.45
N MET A 291 10.86 10.74 -19.65
CA MET A 291 9.48 10.48 -20.04
C MET A 291 9.01 11.46 -21.13
N SER A 292 8.54 10.94 -22.25
CA SER A 292 7.92 11.73 -23.32
C SER A 292 6.51 12.23 -22.98
N VAL A 293 5.77 11.47 -22.16
CA VAL A 293 4.43 11.80 -21.68
C VAL A 293 4.43 11.70 -20.16
N ARG A 294 4.02 12.77 -19.50
CA ARG A 294 3.93 12.87 -18.03
C ARG A 294 2.48 13.14 -17.65
N ASP A 295 1.81 12.12 -17.10
CA ASP A 295 0.46 12.26 -16.57
C ASP A 295 0.49 12.79 -15.11
N THR A 296 -0.69 13.06 -14.55
CA THR A 296 -0.83 13.54 -13.16
C THR A 296 -0.08 12.65 -12.17
N GLN A 297 -0.10 11.33 -12.39
CA GLN A 297 0.55 10.38 -11.46
C GLN A 297 2.08 10.51 -11.48
N ALA A 298 2.68 10.74 -12.66
CA ALA A 298 4.12 10.94 -12.79
C ALA A 298 4.57 12.24 -12.10
N TRP A 299 3.84 13.35 -12.29
CA TRP A 299 4.10 14.61 -11.61
C TRP A 299 3.95 14.46 -10.09
N SER A 300 2.86 13.85 -9.62
CA SER A 300 2.60 13.62 -8.20
C SER A 300 3.69 12.74 -7.57
N ALA A 301 4.17 11.71 -8.27
CA ALA A 301 5.27 10.86 -7.81
C ALA A 301 6.58 11.65 -7.61
N MET A 302 6.92 12.57 -8.54
CA MET A 302 8.11 13.42 -8.38
C MET A 302 7.96 14.42 -7.24
N ILE A 303 6.80 15.07 -7.12
CA ILE A 303 6.51 16.00 -6.01
C ILE A 303 6.66 15.29 -4.66
N VAL A 304 6.10 14.07 -4.52
CA VAL A 304 6.25 13.25 -3.31
C VAL A 304 7.71 12.82 -3.11
N ALA A 305 8.44 12.50 -4.19
CA ALA A 305 9.87 12.15 -4.10
C ALA A 305 10.69 13.29 -3.49
N TYR A 306 10.57 14.50 -4.03
CA TYR A 306 11.25 15.67 -3.48
C TYR A 306 10.85 15.96 -2.02
N ALA A 307 9.54 15.83 -1.71
CA ALA A 307 9.03 16.06 -0.35
C ALA A 307 9.62 15.07 0.66
N MET A 308 9.69 13.77 0.32
CA MET A 308 10.30 12.74 1.18
C MET A 308 11.79 13.01 1.46
N HIS A 309 12.50 13.59 0.49
CA HIS A 309 13.91 13.93 0.62
C HIS A 309 14.15 15.30 1.28
N GLY A 310 13.07 16.00 1.69
CA GLY A 310 13.15 17.29 2.39
C GLY A 310 13.49 18.48 1.48
N GLN A 311 13.35 18.32 0.16
CA GLN A 311 13.65 19.38 -0.83
C GLN A 311 12.40 20.23 -1.10
N GLY A 312 11.95 20.98 -0.10
CA GLY A 312 10.71 21.76 -0.16
C GLY A 312 10.67 22.76 -1.32
N GLN A 313 11.79 23.44 -1.64
CA GLN A 313 11.86 24.39 -2.75
C GLN A 313 11.61 23.72 -4.10
N ASP A 314 12.19 22.53 -4.31
CA ASP A 314 11.99 21.76 -5.55
C ASP A 314 10.56 21.26 -5.68
N VAL A 315 9.90 20.93 -4.56
CA VAL A 315 8.47 20.59 -4.54
C VAL A 315 7.62 21.74 -5.09
N MET A 316 7.87 22.97 -4.62
CA MET A 316 7.13 24.16 -5.08
C MET A 316 7.39 24.41 -6.57
N SER A 317 8.65 24.36 -7.00
CA SER A 317 9.05 24.53 -8.40
C SER A 317 8.40 23.49 -9.31
N MET A 318 8.37 22.22 -8.88
CA MET A 318 7.75 21.12 -9.63
C MET A 318 6.23 21.30 -9.77
N PHE A 319 5.56 21.79 -8.73
CA PHE A 319 4.13 22.09 -8.78
C PHE A 319 3.82 23.23 -9.77
N GLU A 320 4.66 24.27 -9.79
CA GLU A 320 4.53 25.36 -10.79
C GLU A 320 4.77 24.85 -12.21
N GLU A 321 5.73 23.94 -12.41
CA GLU A 321 5.97 23.30 -13.71
C GLU A 321 4.80 22.43 -14.16
N MET A 322 4.20 21.66 -13.26
CA MET A 322 2.98 20.89 -13.51
C MET A 322 1.84 21.81 -13.98
N ALA A 323 1.67 22.97 -13.32
CA ALA A 323 0.66 23.96 -13.71
C ALA A 323 0.95 24.58 -15.09
N ARG A 324 2.23 24.91 -15.38
CA ARG A 324 2.66 25.39 -16.71
C ARG A 324 2.44 24.37 -17.81
N ALA A 325 2.61 23.06 -17.48
CA ALA A 325 2.30 21.96 -18.38
C ALA A 325 0.79 21.71 -18.54
N LYS A 326 -0.08 22.49 -17.85
CA LYS A 326 -1.55 22.35 -17.84
C LYS A 326 -2.04 20.97 -17.40
N VAL A 327 -1.27 20.29 -16.58
CA VAL A 327 -1.66 19.02 -15.95
C VAL A 327 -2.41 19.34 -14.65
N GLN A 328 -3.62 18.80 -14.50
CA GLN A 328 -4.43 19.04 -13.30
C GLN A 328 -3.84 18.24 -12.12
N PRO A 329 -3.64 18.87 -10.94
CA PRO A 329 -3.21 18.19 -9.74
C PRO A 329 -4.32 17.27 -9.20
N ASP A 330 -3.92 16.25 -8.45
CA ASP A 330 -4.79 15.32 -7.76
C ASP A 330 -4.56 15.35 -6.23
N GLU A 331 -5.25 14.47 -5.52
CA GLU A 331 -5.10 14.32 -4.06
C GLU A 331 -3.65 14.01 -3.66
N ILE A 332 -2.90 13.24 -4.48
CA ILE A 332 -1.52 12.85 -4.19
C ILE A 332 -0.56 14.03 -4.40
N THR A 333 -0.82 14.88 -5.41
CA THR A 333 -0.07 16.12 -5.61
C THR A 333 -0.10 16.99 -4.36
N PHE A 334 -1.31 17.24 -3.82
CA PHE A 334 -1.47 18.05 -2.61
C PHE A 334 -0.91 17.37 -1.36
N LEU A 335 -0.98 16.05 -1.28
CA LEU A 335 -0.33 15.32 -0.20
C LEU A 335 1.18 15.59 -0.19
N GLY A 336 1.84 15.58 -1.35
CA GLY A 336 3.26 15.91 -1.47
C GLY A 336 3.58 17.36 -1.07
N LEU A 337 2.75 18.31 -1.49
CA LEU A 337 2.90 19.74 -1.09
C LEU A 337 2.79 19.94 0.42
N LEU A 338 1.75 19.40 1.04
CA LEU A 338 1.51 19.51 2.48
C LEU A 338 2.60 18.79 3.29
N TYR A 339 3.06 17.66 2.77
CA TYR A 339 4.16 16.90 3.36
C TYR A 339 5.46 17.72 3.35
N ALA A 340 5.78 18.38 2.22
CA ALA A 340 6.93 19.28 2.13
C ALA A 340 6.81 20.46 3.12
N CYS A 341 5.64 21.09 3.22
CA CYS A 341 5.39 22.16 4.19
C CYS A 341 5.62 21.68 5.64
N SER A 342 5.13 20.48 5.99
CA SER A 342 5.35 19.90 7.32
C SER A 342 6.83 19.68 7.63
N HIS A 343 7.61 19.20 6.66
CA HIS A 343 9.03 18.92 6.86
C HIS A 343 9.95 20.14 6.80
N THR A 344 9.45 21.27 6.30
CA THR A 344 10.19 22.54 6.23
C THR A 344 9.67 23.60 7.22
N GLY A 345 8.58 23.32 7.95
CA GLY A 345 7.98 24.23 8.92
C GLY A 345 7.22 25.41 8.29
N LEU A 346 6.80 25.30 7.03
CA LEU A 346 6.10 26.35 6.28
C LEU A 346 4.60 26.32 6.59
N VAL A 347 4.20 26.88 7.76
CA VAL A 347 2.82 26.79 8.26
C VAL A 347 1.84 27.55 7.36
N ASP A 348 2.17 28.81 7.00
CA ASP A 348 1.29 29.66 6.20
C ASP A 348 1.07 29.09 4.78
N GLU A 349 2.14 28.61 4.14
CA GLU A 349 2.07 27.93 2.85
C GLU A 349 1.25 26.65 2.94
N GLY A 350 1.41 25.89 4.03
CA GLY A 350 0.62 24.68 4.27
C GLY A 350 -0.87 24.96 4.29
N PHE A 351 -1.31 25.99 5.02
CA PHE A 351 -2.70 26.42 5.02
C PHE A 351 -3.17 26.92 3.65
N ARG A 352 -2.34 27.70 2.95
CA ARG A 352 -2.65 28.19 1.60
C ARG A 352 -2.89 27.02 0.63
N TYR A 353 -2.03 26.00 0.62
CA TYR A 353 -2.23 24.82 -0.23
C TYR A 353 -3.42 24.00 0.21
N PHE A 354 -3.61 23.82 1.51
CA PHE A 354 -4.73 23.05 2.04
C PHE A 354 -6.10 23.65 1.63
N TYR A 355 -6.30 24.94 1.77
CA TYR A 355 -7.55 25.58 1.36
C TYR A 355 -7.70 25.62 -0.16
N SER A 356 -6.61 25.80 -0.91
CA SER A 356 -6.65 25.80 -2.36
C SER A 356 -7.13 24.46 -2.96
N MET A 357 -6.97 23.34 -2.26
CA MET A 357 -7.51 22.04 -2.69
C MET A 357 -9.01 22.13 -3.03
N SER A 358 -9.80 22.64 -2.10
CA SER A 358 -11.26 22.73 -2.26
C SER A 358 -11.69 23.96 -3.05
N GLU A 359 -11.09 25.13 -2.78
CA GLU A 359 -11.55 26.40 -3.31
C GLU A 359 -11.15 26.61 -4.78
N VAL A 360 -9.94 26.17 -5.17
CA VAL A 360 -9.40 26.38 -6.52
C VAL A 360 -9.54 25.13 -7.38
N TYR A 361 -9.25 23.96 -6.80
CA TYR A 361 -9.15 22.71 -7.58
C TYR A 361 -10.36 21.78 -7.39
N GLY A 362 -11.27 22.07 -6.46
CA GLY A 362 -12.44 21.25 -6.20
C GLY A 362 -12.12 19.87 -5.61
N ILE A 363 -10.94 19.71 -5.02
CA ILE A 363 -10.47 18.45 -4.41
C ILE A 363 -10.85 18.45 -2.92
N ILE A 364 -11.62 17.47 -2.50
CA ILE A 364 -12.03 17.36 -1.08
C ILE A 364 -10.87 16.78 -0.26
N PRO A 365 -10.40 17.50 0.79
CA PRO A 365 -9.33 16.98 1.65
C PRO A 365 -9.73 15.67 2.34
N GLY A 366 -8.90 14.63 2.19
CA GLY A 366 -9.08 13.37 2.89
C GLY A 366 -8.22 13.29 4.16
N ILE A 367 -8.38 12.20 4.92
CA ILE A 367 -7.73 11.99 6.23
C ILE A 367 -6.21 12.18 6.21
N LYS A 368 -5.54 11.84 5.10
CA LYS A 368 -4.09 12.01 4.96
C LYS A 368 -3.69 13.48 4.89
N HIS A 369 -4.47 14.32 4.21
CA HIS A 369 -4.23 15.76 4.12
C HIS A 369 -4.37 16.42 5.49
N TYR A 370 -5.43 16.06 6.23
CA TYR A 370 -5.57 16.48 7.63
C TYR A 370 -4.40 16.01 8.49
N GLY A 371 -3.90 14.78 8.28
CA GLY A 371 -2.72 14.25 8.95
C GLY A 371 -1.47 15.10 8.73
N CYS A 372 -1.23 15.55 7.49
CA CYS A 372 -0.11 16.45 7.18
C CYS A 372 -0.26 17.82 7.87
N MET A 373 -1.48 18.36 7.96
CA MET A 373 -1.71 19.62 8.67
C MET A 373 -1.50 19.49 10.18
N VAL A 374 -1.94 18.38 10.78
CA VAL A 374 -1.66 18.09 12.20
C VAL A 374 -0.17 17.91 12.46
N ASP A 375 0.56 17.22 11.57
CA ASP A 375 2.02 17.06 11.66
C ASP A 375 2.74 18.41 11.51
N LEU A 376 2.30 19.25 10.56
CA LEU A 376 2.83 20.61 10.37
C LEU A 376 2.68 21.47 11.62
N LEU A 377 1.48 21.57 12.16
CA LEU A 377 1.20 22.33 13.38
C LEU A 377 1.96 21.75 14.59
N GLY A 378 1.98 20.41 14.70
CA GLY A 378 2.67 19.71 15.76
C GLY A 378 4.18 19.95 15.77
N ARG A 379 4.84 19.89 14.59
CA ARG A 379 6.28 20.18 14.45
C ARG A 379 6.60 21.64 14.72
N ALA A 380 5.72 22.56 14.33
CA ALA A 380 5.85 23.98 14.62
C ALA A 380 5.62 24.33 16.11
N GLY A 381 5.28 23.36 16.96
CA GLY A 381 4.99 23.58 18.39
C GLY A 381 3.60 24.16 18.68
N LEU A 382 2.76 24.32 17.65
CA LEU A 382 1.39 24.83 17.75
C LEU A 382 0.42 23.71 18.19
N LEU A 383 0.71 23.12 19.36
CA LEU A 383 0.05 21.88 19.81
C LEU A 383 -1.44 22.08 20.12
N HIS A 384 -1.83 23.21 20.70
CA HIS A 384 -3.22 23.51 21.02
C HIS A 384 -4.04 23.80 19.76
N GLU A 385 -3.45 24.47 18.79
CA GLU A 385 -4.02 24.70 17.47
C GLU A 385 -4.21 23.36 16.72
N ALA A 386 -3.24 22.46 16.82
CA ALA A 386 -3.35 21.12 16.25
C ALA A 386 -4.48 20.30 16.90
N TYR A 387 -4.64 20.40 18.23
CA TYR A 387 -5.75 19.75 18.95
C TYR A 387 -7.10 20.31 18.46
N LYS A 388 -7.24 21.64 18.45
CA LYS A 388 -8.45 22.32 17.98
C LYS A 388 -8.76 21.98 16.52
N PHE A 389 -7.73 21.93 15.67
CA PHE A 389 -7.88 21.55 14.27
C PHE A 389 -8.46 20.13 14.11
N ILE A 390 -8.05 19.16 14.96
CA ILE A 390 -8.62 17.79 14.94
C ILE A 390 -10.07 17.81 15.45
N ASP A 391 -10.38 18.57 16.48
CA ASP A 391 -11.73 18.63 17.10
C ASP A 391 -12.77 19.25 16.15
N GLU A 392 -12.37 20.24 15.35
CA GLU A 392 -13.22 20.96 14.39
C GLU A 392 -13.31 20.28 13.01
N LEU A 393 -12.80 19.06 12.83
CA LEU A 393 -12.83 18.39 11.53
C LEU A 393 -14.27 18.11 11.05
N PRO A 394 -14.56 18.31 9.74
CA PRO A 394 -15.85 17.97 9.16
C PRO A 394 -16.08 16.46 9.00
N ILE A 395 -15.08 15.65 9.33
CA ILE A 395 -15.07 14.18 9.28
C ILE A 395 -14.73 13.61 10.66
N LYS A 396 -15.18 12.40 10.94
CA LYS A 396 -14.84 11.75 12.22
C LYS A 396 -13.33 11.54 12.32
N PRO A 397 -12.65 12.05 13.37
CA PRO A 397 -11.23 11.84 13.59
C PRO A 397 -10.88 10.35 13.68
N THR A 398 -9.73 9.99 13.13
CA THR A 398 -9.19 8.63 13.24
C THR A 398 -8.07 8.58 14.27
N PRO A 399 -7.74 7.41 14.85
CA PRO A 399 -6.61 7.27 15.77
C PRO A 399 -5.28 7.81 15.23
N ILE A 400 -5.09 7.77 13.90
CA ILE A 400 -3.85 8.23 13.25
C ILE A 400 -3.60 9.74 13.51
N LEU A 401 -4.64 10.58 13.44
CA LEU A 401 -4.50 12.02 13.69
C LEU A 401 -4.08 12.30 15.13
N TRP A 402 -4.72 11.64 16.08
CA TRP A 402 -4.40 11.77 17.50
C TRP A 402 -3.00 11.23 17.81
N ARG A 403 -2.56 10.13 17.18
CA ARG A 403 -1.20 9.59 17.29
C ARG A 403 -0.15 10.55 16.77
N THR A 404 -0.45 11.26 15.68
CA THR A 404 0.43 12.31 15.15
C THR A 404 0.61 13.43 16.18
N LEU A 405 -0.47 13.88 16.80
CA LEU A 405 -0.42 14.91 17.84
C LEU A 405 0.26 14.38 19.12
N LEU A 406 0.03 13.11 19.52
CA LEU A 406 0.72 12.49 20.66
C LEU A 406 2.24 12.47 20.47
N SER A 407 2.70 12.14 19.26
CA SER A 407 4.12 12.17 18.89
C SER A 407 4.69 13.60 19.02
N SER A 408 3.95 14.60 18.55
CA SER A 408 4.35 16.03 18.67
C SER A 408 4.38 16.49 20.13
N CYS A 409 3.39 16.10 20.94
CA CYS A 409 3.41 16.37 22.39
C CYS A 409 4.65 15.76 23.05
N SER A 410 5.05 14.56 22.65
CA SER A 410 6.26 13.91 23.15
C SER A 410 7.53 14.65 22.74
N SER A 411 7.63 15.13 21.50
CA SER A 411 8.78 15.91 21.00
C SER A 411 8.94 17.25 21.74
N HIS A 412 7.83 17.91 22.04
CA HIS A 412 7.82 19.21 22.76
C HIS A 412 7.69 19.08 24.29
N GLY A 413 7.65 17.86 24.83
CA GLY A 413 7.60 17.65 26.28
C GLY A 413 6.27 18.03 26.95
N ASN A 414 5.18 18.19 26.21
CA ASN A 414 3.88 18.61 26.74
C ASN A 414 3.08 17.39 27.27
N LEU A 415 3.31 17.04 28.54
CA LEU A 415 2.69 15.89 29.19
C LEU A 415 1.18 16.06 29.40
N GLU A 416 0.72 17.25 29.75
CA GLU A 416 -0.69 17.48 30.07
C GLU A 416 -1.58 17.28 28.83
N LEU A 417 -1.17 17.85 27.70
CA LEU A 417 -1.87 17.65 26.44
C LEU A 417 -1.74 16.21 25.94
N ALA A 418 -0.56 15.57 26.13
CA ALA A 418 -0.36 14.17 25.76
C ALA A 418 -1.34 13.22 26.49
N LYS A 419 -1.64 13.46 27.78
CA LYS A 419 -2.64 12.70 28.53
C LYS A 419 -4.05 12.88 27.97
N GLN A 420 -4.43 14.10 27.59
CA GLN A 420 -5.74 14.37 26.96
C GLN A 420 -5.85 13.67 25.62
N VAL A 421 -4.81 13.77 24.77
CA VAL A 421 -4.75 13.09 23.48
C VAL A 421 -4.80 11.56 23.62
N MET A 422 -4.12 11.01 24.63
CA MET A 422 -4.17 9.56 24.88
C MET A 422 -5.58 9.08 25.21
N ASN A 423 -6.38 9.84 25.96
CA ASN A 423 -7.77 9.49 26.24
C ASN A 423 -8.59 9.40 24.93
N GLN A 424 -8.39 10.35 24.01
CA GLN A 424 -9.05 10.31 22.69
C GLN A 424 -8.63 9.09 21.85
N ILE A 425 -7.35 8.67 21.95
CA ILE A 425 -6.86 7.46 21.28
C ILE A 425 -7.53 6.22 21.87
N LEU A 426 -7.56 6.09 23.20
CA LEU A 426 -8.11 4.93 23.89
C LEU A 426 -9.61 4.70 23.63
N GLU A 427 -10.37 5.78 23.41
CA GLU A 427 -11.77 5.69 23.02
C GLU A 427 -11.97 5.12 21.60
N LEU A 428 -10.98 5.29 20.73
CA LEU A 428 -11.05 4.90 19.31
C LEU A 428 -10.34 3.57 19.03
N ASP A 429 -9.17 3.35 19.64
CA ASP A 429 -8.32 2.17 19.43
C ASP A 429 -7.33 2.02 20.59
N ASP A 430 -7.54 1.03 21.45
CA ASP A 430 -6.71 0.75 22.61
C ASP A 430 -5.68 -0.37 22.38
N SER A 431 -5.56 -0.88 21.15
CA SER A 431 -4.74 -2.05 20.81
C SER A 431 -3.29 -1.73 20.41
N HIS A 432 -2.96 -0.47 20.15
CA HIS A 432 -1.66 -0.08 19.60
C HIS A 432 -0.63 0.22 20.71
N GLY A 433 0.31 -0.71 20.93
CA GLY A 433 1.32 -0.61 22.01
C GLY A 433 2.24 0.60 21.93
N GLY A 434 2.46 1.18 20.74
CA GLY A 434 3.28 2.37 20.55
C GLY A 434 2.76 3.60 21.30
N ASP A 435 1.44 3.75 21.43
CA ASP A 435 0.81 4.90 22.07
C ASP A 435 1.13 4.92 23.57
N TYR A 436 1.02 3.75 24.24
CA TYR A 436 1.39 3.57 25.65
C TYR A 436 2.89 3.82 25.89
N VAL A 437 3.74 3.38 24.95
CA VAL A 437 5.20 3.58 25.05
C VAL A 437 5.55 5.07 24.96
N ILE A 438 4.97 5.82 24.01
CA ILE A 438 5.23 7.25 23.85
C ILE A 438 4.83 7.99 25.11
N LEU A 439 3.63 7.77 25.65
CA LEU A 439 3.17 8.45 26.86
C LEU A 439 3.97 8.01 28.10
N SER A 440 4.28 6.70 28.23
CA SER A 440 5.13 6.18 29.31
C SER A 440 6.52 6.85 29.32
N ASN A 441 7.14 6.98 28.13
CA ASN A 441 8.44 7.66 28.00
C ASN A 441 8.34 9.14 28.37
N LEU A 442 7.26 9.82 28.01
CA LEU A 442 7.03 11.22 28.37
C LEU A 442 6.82 11.39 29.88
N CYS A 443 6.04 10.48 30.53
CA CYS A 443 5.87 10.45 31.98
C CYS A 443 7.21 10.24 32.70
N ALA A 444 8.06 9.34 32.21
CA ALA A 444 9.36 9.07 32.81
C ALA A 444 10.31 10.28 32.72
N ARG A 445 10.35 10.96 31.56
CA ARG A 445 11.12 12.22 31.43
C ARG A 445 10.64 13.31 32.38
N ALA A 446 9.36 13.30 32.75
CA ALA A 446 8.78 14.19 33.75
C ALA A 446 8.91 13.67 35.21
N GLY A 447 9.59 12.55 35.44
CA GLY A 447 9.78 11.94 36.76
C GLY A 447 8.54 11.29 37.37
N LYS A 448 7.47 11.09 36.58
CA LYS A 448 6.17 10.52 37.05
C LYS A 448 6.17 8.99 36.92
N TRP A 449 6.94 8.30 37.75
CA TRP A 449 7.16 6.85 37.68
C TRP A 449 5.91 6.01 37.97
N GLU A 450 4.99 6.49 38.84
CA GLU A 450 3.70 5.82 39.09
C GLU A 450 2.82 5.75 37.84
N ASP A 451 2.81 6.84 37.04
CA ASP A 451 2.09 6.88 35.77
C ASP A 451 2.71 5.89 34.77
N VAL A 452 4.06 5.77 34.75
CA VAL A 452 4.78 4.81 33.90
C VAL A 452 4.35 3.37 34.19
N ASP A 453 4.33 2.98 35.46
CA ASP A 453 3.93 1.62 35.88
C ASP A 453 2.46 1.35 35.55
N THR A 454 1.59 2.32 35.78
CA THR A 454 0.16 2.23 35.46
C THR A 454 -0.06 2.03 33.96
N LEU A 455 0.62 2.81 33.09
CA LEU A 455 0.50 2.72 31.63
C LEU A 455 1.04 1.38 31.10
N ARG A 456 2.12 0.86 31.66
CA ARG A 456 2.68 -0.45 31.26
C ARG A 456 1.76 -1.59 31.65
N LYS A 457 1.17 -1.56 32.85
CA LYS A 457 0.16 -2.54 33.29
C LYS A 457 -1.09 -2.48 32.39
N LEU A 458 -1.55 -1.27 32.06
CA LEU A 458 -2.68 -1.07 31.18
C LEU A 458 -2.41 -1.62 29.77
N MET A 459 -1.23 -1.38 29.21
CA MET A 459 -0.80 -1.93 27.91
C MET A 459 -0.88 -3.47 27.89
N ILE A 460 -0.36 -4.12 28.94
CA ILE A 460 -0.42 -5.59 29.07
C ILE A 460 -1.86 -6.07 29.20
N HIS A 461 -2.66 -5.42 30.05
CA HIS A 461 -4.08 -5.77 30.25
C HIS A 461 -4.91 -5.67 28.97
N LYS A 462 -4.61 -4.66 28.11
CA LYS A 462 -5.26 -4.47 26.82
C LYS A 462 -4.72 -5.40 25.72
N GLY A 463 -3.69 -6.19 25.99
CA GLY A 463 -3.03 -7.04 25.00
C GLY A 463 -2.34 -6.25 23.89
N ALA A 464 -2.04 -4.97 24.14
CA ALA A 464 -1.38 -4.11 23.15
C ALA A 464 0.10 -4.50 23.00
N VAL A 465 0.52 -4.78 21.76
CA VAL A 465 1.85 -5.29 21.45
C VAL A 465 2.72 -4.19 20.88
N LYS A 466 3.94 -4.07 21.39
CA LYS A 466 4.97 -3.17 20.82
C LYS A 466 5.58 -3.82 19.58
N ILE A 467 5.56 -3.12 18.46
CA ILE A 467 6.27 -3.54 17.25
C ILE A 467 7.78 -3.32 17.47
N PRO A 468 8.63 -4.34 17.28
CA PRO A 468 10.07 -4.19 17.42
C PRO A 468 10.64 -3.27 16.34
N GLY A 469 11.65 -2.48 16.71
CA GLY A 469 12.40 -1.68 15.75
C GLY A 469 13.23 -2.60 14.84
N CYS A 470 13.03 -2.49 13.53
CA CYS A 470 13.75 -3.22 12.50
C CYS A 470 14.43 -2.21 11.55
N SER A 471 15.68 -2.48 11.19
CA SER A 471 16.41 -1.76 10.15
C SER A 471 16.90 -2.74 9.10
N SER A 472 16.75 -2.38 7.82
CA SER A 472 17.22 -3.17 6.69
C SER A 472 18.28 -2.44 5.87
N ILE A 473 19.21 -3.18 5.30
CA ILE A 473 20.24 -2.72 4.37
C ILE A 473 20.42 -3.74 3.25
N GLU A 474 20.57 -3.27 2.01
CA GLU A 474 20.92 -4.11 0.87
C GLU A 474 22.46 -4.17 0.71
N VAL A 475 23.01 -5.38 0.69
CA VAL A 475 24.40 -5.66 0.35
C VAL A 475 24.43 -6.85 -0.61
N ASP A 476 25.13 -6.72 -1.72
CA ASP A 476 25.27 -7.77 -2.76
C ASP A 476 23.92 -8.31 -3.27
N ASN A 477 22.94 -7.41 -3.49
CA ASN A 477 21.55 -7.74 -3.90
C ASN A 477 20.79 -8.62 -2.89
N VAL A 478 21.24 -8.68 -1.63
CA VAL A 478 20.56 -9.34 -0.52
C VAL A 478 20.18 -8.32 0.52
N VAL A 479 18.92 -8.34 0.95
CA VAL A 479 18.45 -7.48 2.03
C VAL A 479 18.68 -8.18 3.37
N HIS A 480 19.42 -7.50 4.25
CA HIS A 480 19.72 -7.94 5.60
C HIS A 480 18.88 -7.14 6.58
N GLU A 481 18.26 -7.80 7.54
CA GLU A 481 17.38 -7.19 8.55
C GLU A 481 18.01 -7.33 9.94
N PHE A 482 17.93 -6.25 10.72
CA PHE A 482 18.46 -6.15 12.09
C PHE A 482 17.37 -5.67 13.03
N PHE A 483 17.21 -6.34 14.16
CA PHE A 483 16.20 -5.98 15.17
C PHE A 483 16.87 -5.41 16.41
N SER A 484 16.20 -4.46 17.06
CA SER A 484 16.68 -3.90 18.32
C SER A 484 16.52 -4.95 19.44
N GLY A 485 17.60 -5.28 20.13
CA GLY A 485 17.59 -6.25 21.23
C GLY A 485 17.83 -7.71 20.81
N ASP A 486 18.07 -7.99 19.52
CA ASP A 486 18.44 -9.34 19.06
C ASP A 486 19.90 -9.65 19.43
N GLY A 487 20.10 -10.11 20.67
CA GLY A 487 21.39 -10.68 21.08
C GLY A 487 21.63 -12.11 20.60
N VAL A 488 20.73 -12.72 19.79
CA VAL A 488 20.68 -14.19 19.63
C VAL A 488 20.75 -14.70 18.20
N HIS A 489 20.45 -13.93 17.17
CA HIS A 489 20.43 -14.48 15.80
C HIS A 489 21.34 -13.75 14.79
N TYR A 490 22.36 -14.46 14.32
CA TYR A 490 23.21 -14.22 13.14
C TYR A 490 24.07 -12.95 13.09
N VAL A 491 24.09 -12.14 14.13
CA VAL A 491 25.05 -11.04 14.23
C VAL A 491 26.39 -11.65 14.58
N SER A 492 27.28 -11.76 13.58
CA SER A 492 28.59 -12.36 13.78
C SER A 492 29.37 -11.63 14.90
N THR A 493 30.20 -12.35 15.64
CA THR A 493 31.12 -11.75 16.63
C THR A 493 31.92 -10.59 16.02
N ALA A 494 32.17 -10.64 14.72
CA ALA A 494 32.84 -9.59 13.94
C ALA A 494 32.03 -8.30 13.90
N LEU A 495 30.69 -8.37 13.69
CA LEU A 495 29.84 -7.17 13.66
C LEU A 495 29.75 -6.49 15.04
N HIS A 496 29.60 -7.28 16.11
CA HIS A 496 29.58 -6.74 17.47
C HIS A 496 30.92 -6.03 17.79
N ARG A 497 32.05 -6.65 17.44
CA ARG A 497 33.38 -6.05 17.64
C ARG A 497 33.54 -4.75 16.86
N ALA A 498 33.13 -4.74 15.59
CA ALA A 498 33.19 -3.54 14.75
C ALA A 498 32.29 -2.42 15.28
N LEU A 499 31.11 -2.75 15.79
CA LEU A 499 30.22 -1.78 16.41
C LEU A 499 30.80 -1.23 17.72
N ASP A 500 31.43 -2.09 18.53
CA ASP A 500 32.09 -1.65 19.77
C ASP A 500 33.29 -0.72 19.48
N GLU A 501 34.07 -1.02 18.44
CA GLU A 501 35.16 -0.16 17.97
C GLU A 501 34.63 1.17 17.46
N LEU A 502 33.59 1.15 16.61
CA LEU A 502 32.95 2.35 16.08
C LEU A 502 32.40 3.24 17.20
N VAL A 503 31.75 2.66 18.21
CA VAL A 503 31.21 3.46 19.35
C VAL A 503 32.34 4.07 20.19
N LYS A 504 33.50 3.39 20.34
CA LYS A 504 34.70 3.96 21.00
C LYS A 504 35.23 5.16 20.23
N GLU A 505 35.35 5.05 18.91
CA GLU A 505 35.77 6.14 18.04
C GLU A 505 34.79 7.31 18.12
N LEU A 506 33.48 7.05 18.09
CA LEU A 506 32.45 8.09 18.24
C LEU A 506 32.58 8.83 19.58
N LYS A 507 32.79 8.11 20.68
CA LYS A 507 33.02 8.74 22.00
C LYS A 507 34.29 9.63 22.02
N SER A 508 35.33 9.26 21.29
CA SER A 508 36.55 10.07 21.20
C SER A 508 36.35 11.40 20.48
N VAL A 509 35.33 11.50 19.60
CA VAL A 509 34.98 12.76 18.89
C VAL A 509 33.76 13.47 19.49
N GLY A 510 33.35 13.09 20.71
CA GLY A 510 32.33 13.80 21.48
C GLY A 510 30.91 13.22 21.42
N TYR A 511 30.73 11.99 20.93
CA TYR A 511 29.44 11.34 21.04
C TYR A 511 29.12 10.99 22.49
N VAL A 512 27.97 11.45 22.96
CA VAL A 512 27.41 11.08 24.25
C VAL A 512 26.07 10.39 24.02
N PRO A 513 25.94 9.09 24.39
CA PRO A 513 24.66 8.39 24.29
C PRO A 513 23.57 9.08 25.11
N ASP A 514 22.40 9.27 24.53
CA ASP A 514 21.25 9.86 25.21
C ASP A 514 20.49 8.80 26.04
N THR A 515 21.00 8.50 27.24
CA THR A 515 20.42 7.49 28.13
C THR A 515 19.01 7.85 28.61
N SER A 516 18.57 9.11 28.46
CA SER A 516 17.21 9.54 28.80
C SER A 516 16.13 8.89 27.94
N LEU A 517 16.52 8.36 26.77
CA LEU A 517 15.63 7.63 25.87
C LEU A 517 15.34 6.19 26.34
N VAL A 518 16.16 5.64 27.25
CA VAL A 518 15.96 4.30 27.80
C VAL A 518 15.23 4.41 29.14
N VAL A 519 13.93 4.21 29.08
CA VAL A 519 13.04 4.36 30.24
C VAL A 519 12.97 3.05 31.03
N HIS A 520 13.93 2.85 31.92
CA HIS A 520 13.94 1.74 32.88
C HIS A 520 14.45 2.22 34.24
N PRO A 521 13.63 2.22 35.30
CA PRO A 521 13.99 2.82 36.58
C PRO A 521 15.18 2.11 37.28
N ASP A 522 15.30 0.79 37.08
CA ASP A 522 16.26 -0.06 37.75
C ASP A 522 17.53 -0.35 36.93
N MET A 523 17.69 0.29 35.77
CA MET A 523 18.85 0.15 34.89
C MET A 523 19.89 1.21 35.20
N GLU A 524 21.14 0.81 35.38
CA GLU A 524 22.26 1.73 35.48
C GLU A 524 22.55 2.38 34.13
N ASP A 525 23.19 3.55 34.12
CA ASP A 525 23.46 4.30 32.89
C ASP A 525 24.35 3.50 31.92
N GLU A 526 25.27 2.66 32.41
CA GLU A 526 26.07 1.77 31.59
C GLU A 526 25.23 0.71 30.84
N GLU A 527 24.21 0.14 31.50
CA GLU A 527 23.30 -0.82 30.88
C GLU A 527 22.39 -0.13 29.85
N LYS A 528 21.95 1.10 30.13
CA LYS A 528 21.21 1.93 29.16
C LYS A 528 22.05 2.24 27.93
N GLU A 529 23.34 2.58 28.10
CA GLU A 529 24.27 2.77 26.98
C GLU A 529 24.42 1.50 26.13
N ILE A 530 24.52 0.33 26.75
CA ILE A 530 24.58 -0.96 26.04
C ILE A 530 23.31 -1.16 25.20
N THR A 531 22.14 -0.87 25.77
CA THR A 531 20.85 -0.97 25.05
C THR A 531 20.83 -0.05 23.83
N LEU A 532 21.28 1.21 23.95
CA LEU A 532 21.35 2.17 22.86
C LEU A 532 22.38 1.77 21.80
N ARG A 533 23.48 1.12 22.22
CA ARG A 533 24.54 0.68 21.31
C ARG A 533 24.01 -0.28 20.26
N TYR A 534 23.17 -1.24 20.67
CA TYR A 534 22.63 -2.30 19.80
C TYR A 534 21.27 -1.94 19.16
N HIS A 535 21.02 -0.65 18.96
CA HIS A 535 19.88 -0.25 18.12
C HIS A 535 20.08 -0.73 16.68
N SER A 536 18.99 -1.17 16.06
CA SER A 536 19.00 -1.78 14.73
C SER A 536 19.63 -0.90 13.65
N GLU A 537 19.53 0.42 13.76
CA GLU A 537 20.15 1.38 12.84
C GLU A 537 21.68 1.32 12.90
N LYS A 538 22.25 1.30 14.10
CA LYS A 538 23.71 1.23 14.31
C LYS A 538 24.27 -0.13 13.85
N LEU A 539 23.51 -1.21 14.07
CA LEU A 539 23.85 -2.54 13.57
C LEU A 539 23.87 -2.56 12.04
N ALA A 540 22.84 -2.03 11.39
CA ALA A 540 22.75 -1.98 9.93
C ALA A 540 23.85 -1.10 9.31
N ILE A 541 24.15 0.06 9.90
CA ILE A 541 25.25 0.93 9.45
C ILE A 541 26.60 0.19 9.59
N SER A 542 26.89 -0.40 10.76
CA SER A 542 28.14 -1.13 10.98
C SER A 542 28.29 -2.32 10.04
N PHE A 543 27.19 -3.05 9.75
CA PHE A 543 27.19 -4.12 8.76
C PHE A 543 27.52 -3.59 7.35
N GLY A 544 26.94 -2.45 6.96
CA GLY A 544 27.27 -1.79 5.70
C GLY A 544 28.73 -1.37 5.61
N LEU A 545 29.29 -0.85 6.71
CA LEU A 545 30.71 -0.47 6.78
C LEU A 545 31.66 -1.67 6.57
N LEU A 546 31.32 -2.82 7.14
CA LEU A 546 32.13 -4.03 7.04
C LEU A 546 32.06 -4.69 5.66
N ASN A 547 30.91 -4.61 4.99
CA ASN A 547 30.61 -5.45 3.81
C ASN A 547 30.51 -4.66 2.50
N THR A 548 30.81 -3.36 2.51
CA THR A 548 30.81 -2.53 1.29
C THR A 548 32.10 -1.75 1.14
N PRO A 549 32.61 -1.52 -0.08
CA PRO A 549 33.83 -0.78 -0.33
C PRO A 549 33.84 0.62 0.30
N PRO A 550 35.01 1.18 0.69
CA PRO A 550 35.13 2.56 1.12
C PRO A 550 34.55 3.54 0.09
N GLY A 551 33.94 4.63 0.55
CA GLY A 551 33.28 5.64 -0.31
C GLY A 551 31.88 5.25 -0.82
N THR A 552 31.44 4.01 -0.63
CA THR A 552 30.06 3.60 -1.01
C THR A 552 29.05 4.20 -0.06
N THR A 553 27.97 4.81 -0.56
CA THR A 553 26.86 5.31 0.25
C THR A 553 26.16 4.17 0.98
N ILE A 554 25.97 4.28 2.29
CA ILE A 554 25.24 3.33 3.13
C ILE A 554 23.76 3.71 3.15
N ARG A 555 22.88 2.79 2.75
CA ARG A 555 21.42 3.03 2.73
C ARG A 555 20.73 2.11 3.71
N VAL A 556 20.06 2.70 4.70
CA VAL A 556 19.33 1.98 5.75
C VAL A 556 17.86 2.37 5.72
N VAL A 557 16.97 1.39 5.82
CA VAL A 557 15.53 1.60 5.95
C VAL A 557 15.08 1.16 7.33
N LYS A 558 14.38 2.05 8.04
CA LYS A 558 13.85 1.83 9.40
C LYS A 558 12.34 1.76 9.38
N ASN A 559 11.76 0.77 10.06
CA ASN A 559 10.30 0.60 10.20
C ASN A 559 9.64 1.52 11.23
N LEU A 560 10.42 2.26 12.01
CA LEU A 560 9.99 3.24 13.01
C LEU A 560 10.69 4.58 12.75
N ARG A 561 10.27 5.63 13.44
CA ARG A 561 11.01 6.91 13.46
C ARG A 561 12.39 6.69 14.07
N VAL A 562 13.43 7.28 13.47
CA VAL A 562 14.78 7.24 14.03
C VAL A 562 14.82 7.99 15.38
N CYS A 563 15.50 7.46 16.37
CA CYS A 563 15.66 8.14 17.66
C CYS A 563 16.78 9.20 17.62
N GLY A 564 16.72 10.18 18.52
CA GLY A 564 17.71 11.26 18.59
C GLY A 564 19.14 10.75 18.75
N ASP A 565 19.32 9.68 19.51
CA ASP A 565 20.61 9.05 19.72
C ASP A 565 21.18 8.42 18.42
N CYS A 566 20.39 7.65 17.68
CA CYS A 566 20.82 7.08 16.39
C CYS A 566 21.04 8.17 15.32
N HIS A 567 20.24 9.24 15.33
CA HIS A 567 20.42 10.37 14.43
C HIS A 567 21.75 11.09 14.70
N SER A 568 22.07 11.38 15.97
CA SER A 568 23.34 11.99 16.38
C SER A 568 24.53 11.08 16.06
N ALA A 569 24.41 9.78 16.31
CA ALA A 569 25.44 8.80 15.94
C ALA A 569 25.68 8.79 14.43
N ALA A 570 24.66 8.74 13.60
CA ALA A 570 24.78 8.72 12.14
C ALA A 570 25.45 10.02 11.60
N LYS A 571 25.15 11.19 12.17
CA LYS A 571 25.86 12.44 11.84
C LYS A 571 27.36 12.31 12.08
N LEU A 572 27.75 11.87 13.27
CA LEU A 572 29.17 11.74 13.62
C LEU A 572 29.88 10.63 12.81
N ILE A 573 29.21 9.50 12.56
CA ILE A 573 29.74 8.44 11.70
C ILE A 573 30.06 9.01 10.32
N SER A 574 29.14 9.78 9.71
CA SER A 574 29.35 10.34 8.37
C SER A 574 30.54 11.30 8.29
N SER A 575 30.90 11.95 9.42
CA SER A 575 32.09 12.80 9.53
C SER A 575 33.38 12.01 9.71
N LEU A 576 33.33 10.90 10.48
CA LEU A 576 34.51 10.11 10.78
C LEU A 576 35.01 9.28 9.60
N ILE A 577 34.10 8.75 8.80
CA ILE A 577 34.42 7.72 7.77
C ILE A 577 34.35 8.26 6.35
N ASP A 578 34.12 9.55 6.13
CA ASP A 578 33.96 10.19 4.81
C ASP A 578 33.00 9.41 3.88
N ARG A 579 31.87 8.99 4.43
CA ARG A 579 30.82 8.27 3.69
C ARG A 579 29.46 8.89 3.93
N GLU A 580 28.71 9.01 2.87
CA GLU A 580 27.31 9.37 2.97
C GLU A 580 26.50 8.22 3.57
N ILE A 581 25.63 8.53 4.54
CA ILE A 581 24.65 7.62 5.11
C ILE A 581 23.27 8.15 4.76
N ILE A 582 22.44 7.35 4.10
CA ILE A 582 21.06 7.68 3.79
C ILE A 582 20.18 6.78 4.64
N LEU A 583 19.46 7.35 5.59
CA LEU A 583 18.54 6.64 6.44
C LEU A 583 17.10 7.07 6.11
N ARG A 584 16.26 6.10 5.70
CA ARG A 584 14.83 6.30 5.54
C ARG A 584 14.10 5.78 6.76
N ASP A 585 13.38 6.64 7.44
CA ASP A 585 12.42 6.21 8.46
C ASP A 585 10.97 6.23 7.94
N VAL A 586 9.98 6.04 8.79
CA VAL A 586 8.56 6.03 8.38
C VAL A 586 8.07 7.37 7.86
N GLN A 587 8.79 8.47 8.13
CA GLN A 587 8.35 9.81 7.79
C GLN A 587 9.16 10.43 6.66
N ARG A 588 10.51 10.26 6.63
CA ARG A 588 11.36 10.97 5.68
C ARG A 588 12.71 10.30 5.46
N PHE A 589 13.49 10.88 4.55
CA PHE A 589 14.90 10.59 4.39
C PHE A 589 15.74 11.54 5.24
N HIS A 590 16.81 11.00 5.81
CA HIS A 590 17.90 11.69 6.47
C HIS A 590 19.18 11.39 5.69
N HIS A 591 19.73 12.41 5.03
CA HIS A 591 21.01 12.32 4.33
C HIS A 591 22.10 12.87 5.25
N PHE A 592 22.94 11.98 5.75
CA PHE A 592 24.06 12.35 6.61
C PHE A 592 25.35 12.41 5.80
N LYS A 593 25.98 13.57 5.79
CA LYS A 593 27.24 13.83 5.11
C LYS A 593 28.02 14.90 5.86
N ASP A 594 29.32 14.69 6.01
CA ASP A 594 30.23 15.66 6.66
C ASP A 594 29.73 16.12 8.04
N GLY A 595 29.16 15.22 8.82
CA GLY A 595 28.63 15.54 10.17
C GLY A 595 27.32 16.33 10.19
N LYS A 596 26.67 16.53 9.03
CA LYS A 596 25.40 17.25 8.91
C LYS A 596 24.30 16.32 8.44
N CYS A 597 23.05 16.67 8.75
CA CYS A 597 21.86 15.99 8.21
C CYS A 597 21.04 16.95 7.35
N SER A 598 20.49 16.46 6.25
CA SER A 598 19.58 17.21 5.36
C SER A 598 18.32 17.73 6.06
N CYS A 599 17.95 17.15 7.21
CA CYS A 599 16.77 17.61 7.98
C CYS A 599 17.01 18.91 8.75
N GLY A 600 18.26 19.38 8.88
CA GLY A 600 18.59 20.55 9.68
C GLY A 600 18.23 20.43 11.16
N ASP A 601 18.15 19.18 11.65
CA ASP A 601 17.68 18.82 13.00
C ASP A 601 16.20 19.20 13.29
N TYR A 602 15.43 19.51 12.24
CA TYR A 602 13.98 19.71 12.28
C TYR A 602 13.26 18.44 11.81
N TRP A 603 12.92 17.55 12.76
CA TRP A 603 12.37 16.23 12.43
C TRP A 603 11.54 15.59 13.55
#